data_92b9f3585361433267d075af11c71ee6
#
_entry.id   92b9f3585361433267d075af11c71ee6
#
_cell.length_a   1.000
_cell.length_b   1.000
_cell.length_c   1.000
_cell.angle_alpha   90.00
_cell.angle_beta   90.00
_cell.angle_gamma   90.00
#
_symmetry.space_group_name_H-M   'P 1'
#
loop_
_entity.id
_entity.type
_entity.pdbx_description
1 polymer ?
#
loop_
_entity_poly.entity_id
_entity_poly.type
_entity_poly.pdbx_seq_one_letter_code
_entity_poly.pdbx_strand_id
1 'polypeptide(L)'
;DPEMSRGLGDVYKRQILSMLSVCLSAKAQFHTVARRQPVCRTDTKKGLPPVEKVSNPNKESVSTAGKFPANEYGEWVRRYMSVSYPLKRITVTSPYGLRIDPFSKKRSRHNGIDLRAKGEEAYAMLSGVVVKVGYDRRSGNFVTLRHGGYTVSYCHLSQVLVRRGASVMPGEVIAITGNTGRSTGPHLHLTCKFQNRYINPGILLQFVRETKEEAVARLGIF
;
A
#
# COMPACT_ATOMS: atom_id res chain seq x y z
N ASP A 1 -20.75 -28.32 -2.81
CA ASP A 1 -21.01 -28.04 -4.24
C ASP A 1 -19.83 -27.25 -4.82
N PRO A 2 -18.96 -27.87 -5.66
CA PRO A 2 -17.74 -27.22 -6.15
C PRO A 2 -17.97 -26.13 -7.21
N GLU A 3 -19.17 -26.00 -7.76
CA GLU A 3 -19.46 -25.02 -8.80
C GLU A 3 -19.76 -23.61 -8.27
N MET A 4 -20.24 -23.47 -7.06
CA MET A 4 -20.48 -22.14 -6.45
C MET A 4 -19.21 -21.39 -6.10
N SER A 5 -18.06 -22.07 -5.96
CA SER A 5 -16.77 -21.45 -5.59
C SER A 5 -16.09 -20.75 -6.78
N ARG A 6 -16.34 -21.18 -8.01
CA ARG A 6 -15.66 -20.63 -9.21
C ARG A 6 -16.25 -19.29 -9.67
N GLY A 7 -17.56 -19.09 -9.52
CA GLY A 7 -18.22 -17.84 -9.97
C GLY A 7 -17.90 -16.61 -9.11
N LEU A 8 -17.69 -16.79 -7.80
CA LEU A 8 -17.38 -15.67 -6.90
C LEU A 8 -15.99 -15.07 -7.16
N GLY A 9 -15.00 -15.90 -7.47
CA GLY A 9 -13.65 -15.46 -7.76
C GLY A 9 -13.55 -14.55 -9.00
N ASP A 10 -14.32 -14.86 -10.03
CA ASP A 10 -14.28 -14.11 -11.30
C ASP A 10 -15.01 -12.76 -11.23
N VAL A 11 -16.09 -12.67 -10.46
CA VAL A 11 -16.77 -11.39 -10.19
C VAL A 11 -15.85 -10.44 -9.43
N TYR A 12 -15.11 -10.95 -8.44
CA TYR A 12 -14.15 -10.14 -7.67
C TYR A 12 -12.91 -9.76 -8.50
N LYS A 13 -12.40 -10.64 -9.37
CA LYS A 13 -11.32 -10.32 -10.30
C LYS A 13 -11.70 -9.19 -11.26
N ARG A 14 -12.91 -9.22 -11.83
CA ARG A 14 -13.42 -8.14 -12.69
C ARG A 14 -13.60 -6.82 -11.95
N GLN A 15 -14.07 -6.86 -10.70
CA GLN A 15 -14.18 -5.65 -9.87
C GLN A 15 -12.83 -5.05 -9.51
N ILE A 16 -11.81 -5.87 -9.22
CA ILE A 16 -10.45 -5.42 -8.93
C ILE A 16 -9.78 -4.86 -10.20
N LEU A 17 -10.01 -5.47 -11.37
CA LEU A 17 -9.53 -4.93 -12.66
C LEU A 17 -10.13 -3.56 -12.97
N SER A 18 -11.39 -3.32 -12.62
CA SER A 18 -12.03 -2.00 -12.78
C SER A 18 -11.41 -0.94 -11.86
N MET A 19 -10.86 -1.32 -10.70
CA MET A 19 -10.10 -0.41 -9.83
C MET A 19 -8.82 0.14 -10.50
N LEU A 20 -8.12 -0.72 -11.24
CA LEU A 20 -6.90 -0.34 -11.96
C LEU A 20 -7.21 0.65 -13.10
N SER A 21 -8.33 0.48 -13.79
CA SER A 21 -8.76 1.38 -14.88
C SER A 21 -9.05 2.80 -14.38
N VAL A 22 -9.62 2.95 -13.19
CA VAL A 22 -9.92 4.26 -12.60
C VAL A 22 -8.66 4.96 -12.09
N CYS A 23 -7.67 4.22 -11.58
CA CYS A 23 -6.39 4.81 -11.15
C CYS A 23 -5.51 5.26 -12.33
N LEU A 24 -5.62 4.62 -13.50
CA LEU A 24 -4.86 4.99 -14.70
C LEU A 24 -5.43 6.23 -15.41
N SER A 25 -6.70 6.59 -15.18
CA SER A 25 -7.35 7.75 -15.81
C SER A 25 -7.15 9.06 -15.05
N ALA A 26 -6.62 9.03 -13.84
CA ALA A 26 -6.23 10.24 -13.12
C ALA A 26 -4.90 10.76 -13.67
N LYS A 27 -4.95 11.62 -14.70
CA LYS A 27 -3.81 12.46 -15.11
C LYS A 27 -3.44 13.30 -13.89
N ALA A 28 -2.38 12.91 -13.18
CA ALA A 28 -1.79 13.71 -12.14
C ALA A 28 -1.22 14.97 -12.78
N GLN A 29 -1.92 16.10 -12.66
CA GLN A 29 -1.36 17.42 -12.90
C GLN A 29 -0.42 17.70 -11.73
N PHE A 30 0.86 17.50 -11.95
CA PHE A 30 1.90 17.96 -11.02
C PHE A 30 1.96 19.49 -11.09
N HIS A 31 1.30 20.16 -10.17
CA HIS A 31 1.61 21.55 -9.87
C HIS A 31 2.92 21.58 -9.09
N THR A 32 4.02 21.85 -9.80
CA THR A 32 5.30 22.21 -9.20
C THR A 32 5.12 23.53 -8.45
N VAL A 33 4.93 23.46 -7.14
CA VAL A 33 5.06 24.62 -6.27
C VAL A 33 6.55 24.92 -6.16
N ALA A 34 7.00 25.88 -6.91
CA ALA A 34 8.36 26.43 -6.79
C ALA A 34 8.53 27.03 -5.40
N ARG A 35 9.26 26.34 -4.54
CA ARG A 35 9.65 26.81 -3.21
C ARG A 35 10.70 27.89 -3.42
N ARG A 36 10.32 29.18 -3.29
CA ARG A 36 11.28 30.29 -3.25
C ARG A 36 12.20 30.09 -2.06
N GLN A 37 13.47 29.81 -2.32
CA GLN A 37 14.54 29.88 -1.32
C GLN A 37 14.91 31.36 -1.10
N PRO A 38 15.19 31.78 0.14
CA PRO A 38 15.70 33.12 0.38
C PRO A 38 17.12 33.25 -0.18
N VAL A 39 17.32 34.27 -1.00
CA VAL A 39 18.60 34.63 -1.57
C VAL A 39 19.49 35.21 -0.46
N CYS A 40 20.50 34.47 -0.06
CA CYS A 40 21.61 35.01 0.73
C CYS A 40 22.65 35.51 -0.25
N ARG A 41 22.81 36.85 -0.33
CA ARG A 41 23.88 37.48 -1.07
C ARG A 41 25.19 37.39 -0.26
N THR A 42 26.17 36.70 -0.80
CA THR A 42 27.55 36.93 -0.42
C THR A 42 28.40 37.01 -1.70
N ASP A 43 28.89 38.21 -1.97
CA ASP A 43 29.92 38.47 -2.98
C ASP A 43 31.23 37.84 -2.53
N THR A 44 31.79 36.96 -3.37
CA THR A 44 33.25 36.80 -3.45
C THR A 44 33.67 36.18 -4.77
N LYS A 45 34.35 36.99 -5.58
CA LYS A 45 35.07 36.59 -6.79
C LYS A 45 36.25 35.70 -6.41
N LYS A 46 36.31 34.48 -6.96
CA LYS A 46 37.56 33.81 -7.32
C LYS A 46 37.28 32.72 -8.33
N GLY A 47 38.00 32.80 -9.46
CA GLY A 47 37.83 31.89 -10.60
C GLY A 47 38.29 30.47 -10.29
N LEU A 48 37.58 29.53 -10.86
CA LEU A 48 37.93 28.12 -10.95
C LEU A 48 38.47 27.81 -12.35
N PRO A 49 39.50 26.95 -12.47
CA PRO A 49 40.07 26.55 -13.75
C PRO A 49 39.13 25.59 -14.53
N PRO A 50 39.34 25.44 -15.85
CA PRO A 50 38.44 24.64 -16.68
C PRO A 50 38.59 23.16 -16.41
N VAL A 51 37.44 22.47 -16.29
CA VAL A 51 37.36 21.02 -16.12
C VAL A 51 37.63 20.35 -17.45
N GLU A 52 38.73 19.60 -17.55
CA GLU A 52 39.06 18.72 -18.66
C GLU A 52 37.99 17.62 -18.82
N LYS A 53 37.64 17.38 -20.07
CA LYS A 53 36.74 16.26 -20.46
C LYS A 53 37.49 14.93 -20.27
N VAL A 54 37.15 14.22 -19.20
CA VAL A 54 37.55 12.82 -19.05
C VAL A 54 36.69 11.97 -19.99
N SER A 55 37.31 11.46 -21.03
CA SER A 55 36.76 10.43 -21.91
C SER A 55 36.64 9.11 -21.13
N ASN A 56 35.45 8.58 -21.01
CA ASN A 56 35.16 7.28 -20.37
C ASN A 56 35.34 6.15 -21.40
N PRO A 57 36.36 5.27 -21.30
CA PRO A 57 36.38 4.02 -22.03
C PRO A 57 35.87 2.92 -21.10
N ASN A 58 34.71 2.40 -21.38
CA ASN A 58 34.31 1.01 -21.29
C ASN A 58 32.79 0.92 -21.10
N LYS A 59 32.10 0.94 -22.23
CA LYS A 59 30.79 0.29 -22.32
C LYS A 59 31.04 -1.19 -22.53
N GLU A 60 31.22 -1.94 -21.50
CA GLU A 60 30.90 -3.36 -21.56
C GLU A 60 29.41 -3.53 -21.33
N SER A 61 28.69 -3.82 -22.41
CA SER A 61 27.32 -4.19 -22.45
C SER A 61 27.10 -5.52 -21.72
N VAL A 62 26.61 -5.48 -20.48
CA VAL A 62 25.98 -6.66 -19.88
C VAL A 62 24.61 -6.85 -20.55
N SER A 63 24.63 -7.56 -21.67
CA SER A 63 23.48 -8.00 -22.42
C SER A 63 22.96 -9.30 -21.83
N THR A 64 22.12 -9.22 -20.80
CA THR A 64 21.22 -10.30 -20.39
C THR A 64 19.94 -9.76 -19.75
N ALA A 65 19.36 -8.71 -20.34
CA ALA A 65 17.96 -8.37 -20.10
C ALA A 65 17.16 -8.93 -21.26
N GLY A 66 16.27 -9.90 -20.99
CA GLY A 66 15.35 -10.47 -21.97
C GLY A 66 14.64 -9.36 -22.75
N LYS A 67 14.41 -9.60 -24.04
CA LYS A 67 13.82 -8.70 -25.02
C LYS A 67 12.40 -8.27 -24.63
N PHE A 68 12.26 -7.31 -23.71
CA PHE A 68 11.02 -6.59 -23.55
C PHE A 68 11.14 -5.24 -24.27
N PRO A 69 10.11 -4.78 -25.01
CA PRO A 69 10.04 -3.40 -25.47
C PRO A 69 10.25 -2.47 -24.26
N ALA A 70 11.08 -1.44 -24.40
CA ALA A 70 11.43 -0.53 -23.30
C ALA A 70 10.19 0.05 -22.55
N ASN A 71 9.03 0.05 -23.22
CA ASN A 71 7.73 0.46 -22.66
C ASN A 71 7.14 -0.60 -21.71
N GLU A 72 7.28 -1.88 -22.02
CA GLU A 72 6.71 -2.98 -21.24
C GLU A 72 7.42 -3.17 -19.89
N TYR A 73 8.75 -3.07 -19.85
CA TYR A 73 9.51 -3.11 -18.62
C TYR A 73 9.08 -2.00 -17.64
N GLY A 74 8.95 -0.76 -18.12
CA GLY A 74 8.49 0.37 -17.31
C GLY A 74 7.06 0.19 -16.80
N GLU A 75 6.19 -0.50 -17.53
CA GLU A 75 4.84 -0.84 -17.07
C GLU A 75 4.86 -1.84 -15.92
N TRP A 76 5.67 -2.89 -16.00
CA TRP A 76 5.77 -3.88 -14.93
C TRP A 76 6.39 -3.30 -13.66
N VAL A 77 7.40 -2.42 -13.79
CA VAL A 77 7.92 -1.66 -12.64
C VAL A 77 6.83 -0.80 -12.00
N ARG A 78 6.08 -0.03 -12.79
CA ARG A 78 4.95 0.77 -12.26
C ARG A 78 3.91 -0.11 -11.58
N ARG A 79 3.59 -1.28 -12.15
CA ARG A 79 2.64 -2.23 -11.59
C ARG A 79 3.13 -2.80 -10.26
N TYR A 80 4.39 -3.18 -10.16
CA TYR A 80 5.01 -3.61 -8.90
C TYR A 80 4.92 -2.53 -7.82
N MET A 81 5.20 -1.28 -8.18
CA MET A 81 5.18 -0.12 -7.28
C MET A 81 3.77 0.39 -6.96
N SER A 82 2.74 -0.05 -7.69
CA SER A 82 1.35 0.37 -7.47
C SER A 82 0.69 -0.27 -6.27
N VAL A 83 1.31 -1.27 -5.66
CA VAL A 83 0.81 -2.00 -4.51
C VAL A 83 1.89 -2.24 -3.45
N SER A 84 1.50 -2.37 -2.19
CA SER A 84 2.38 -2.73 -1.08
C SER A 84 1.68 -3.63 -0.07
N TYR A 85 2.44 -4.43 0.68
CA TYR A 85 1.91 -5.10 1.85
C TYR A 85 1.71 -4.11 3.00
N PRO A 86 0.72 -4.33 3.89
CA PRO A 86 0.48 -3.47 5.05
C PRO A 86 1.54 -3.60 6.15
N LEU A 87 2.34 -4.66 6.14
CA LEU A 87 3.45 -4.97 7.05
C LEU A 87 4.59 -5.60 6.26
N LYS A 88 5.82 -5.55 6.79
CA LYS A 88 7.00 -6.21 6.18
C LYS A 88 6.84 -7.73 6.09
N ARG A 89 6.13 -8.32 7.03
CA ARG A 89 5.82 -9.77 7.06
C ARG A 89 4.34 -9.98 7.31
N ILE A 90 3.71 -10.79 6.47
CA ILE A 90 2.28 -11.10 6.60
C ILE A 90 2.10 -12.45 7.27
N THR A 91 1.54 -12.44 8.48
CA THR A 91 1.11 -13.64 9.20
C THR A 91 -0.29 -13.41 9.73
N VAL A 92 -1.27 -14.11 9.15
CA VAL A 92 -2.67 -14.04 9.57
C VAL A 92 -2.85 -14.79 10.88
N THR A 93 -3.31 -14.09 11.92
CA THR A 93 -3.61 -14.68 13.25
C THR A 93 -5.10 -14.94 13.43
N SER A 94 -5.96 -14.19 12.72
CA SER A 94 -7.40 -14.44 12.72
C SER A 94 -8.03 -13.99 11.40
N PRO A 95 -8.71 -14.90 10.68
CA PRO A 95 -9.32 -14.59 9.40
C PRO A 95 -10.64 -13.81 9.55
N TYR A 96 -11.10 -13.25 8.41
CA TYR A 96 -12.43 -12.69 8.26
C TYR A 96 -13.50 -13.80 8.34
N GLY A 97 -14.65 -13.51 8.94
CA GLY A 97 -15.77 -14.43 8.96
C GLY A 97 -16.29 -14.77 10.36
N LEU A 98 -17.01 -15.86 10.47
CA LEU A 98 -17.56 -16.32 11.75
C LEU A 98 -16.47 -16.96 12.61
N ARG A 99 -16.35 -16.49 13.86
CA ARG A 99 -15.44 -17.06 14.88
C ARG A 99 -16.05 -16.96 16.27
N ILE A 100 -15.41 -17.58 17.24
CA ILE A 100 -15.68 -17.34 18.66
C ILE A 100 -15.01 -16.02 19.03
N ASP A 101 -15.78 -15.05 19.51
CA ASP A 101 -15.25 -13.76 20.01
C ASP A 101 -14.39 -14.04 21.27
N PRO A 102 -13.14 -13.56 21.32
CA PRO A 102 -12.21 -13.86 22.40
C PRO A 102 -12.64 -13.28 23.76
N PHE A 103 -13.48 -12.23 23.74
CA PHE A 103 -13.98 -11.57 24.96
C PHE A 103 -15.31 -12.16 25.43
N SER A 104 -16.31 -12.22 24.56
CA SER A 104 -17.65 -12.68 24.91
C SER A 104 -17.81 -14.20 24.89
N LYS A 105 -16.85 -14.93 24.31
CA LYS A 105 -16.89 -16.38 24.07
C LYS A 105 -18.10 -16.86 23.25
N LYS A 106 -18.81 -15.94 22.60
CA LYS A 106 -19.95 -16.23 21.74
C LYS A 106 -19.54 -16.21 20.26
N ARG A 107 -20.31 -16.92 19.41
CA ARG A 107 -20.14 -16.82 17.96
C ARG A 107 -20.42 -15.38 17.50
N SER A 108 -19.48 -14.80 16.80
CA SER A 108 -19.62 -13.46 16.22
C SER A 108 -18.91 -13.35 14.88
N ARG A 109 -19.31 -12.36 14.09
CA ARG A 109 -18.66 -12.07 12.81
C ARG A 109 -17.45 -11.17 13.02
N HIS A 110 -16.29 -11.62 12.58
CA HIS A 110 -15.09 -10.84 12.45
C HIS A 110 -15.10 -10.08 11.10
N ASN A 111 -15.31 -8.77 11.13
CA ASN A 111 -15.44 -7.94 9.93
C ASN A 111 -14.10 -7.49 9.37
N GLY A 112 -13.01 -8.10 9.78
CA GLY A 112 -11.65 -7.79 9.39
C GLY A 112 -10.75 -9.02 9.38
N ILE A 113 -9.47 -8.79 9.24
CA ILE A 113 -8.41 -9.78 9.35
C ILE A 113 -7.40 -9.27 10.38
N ASP A 114 -6.92 -10.17 11.25
CA ASP A 114 -5.88 -9.82 12.21
C ASP A 114 -4.53 -10.35 11.71
N LEU A 115 -3.55 -9.45 11.65
CA LEU A 115 -2.18 -9.74 11.26
C LEU A 115 -1.26 -9.61 12.45
N ARG A 116 -0.33 -10.55 12.63
CA ARG A 116 0.69 -10.46 13.67
C ARG A 116 1.53 -9.21 13.46
N ALA A 117 1.60 -8.37 14.50
CA ALA A 117 2.39 -7.14 14.49
C ALA A 117 2.69 -6.71 15.94
N LYS A 118 3.85 -6.13 16.20
CA LYS A 118 4.24 -5.66 17.53
C LYS A 118 5.11 -4.41 17.42
N GLY A 119 4.48 -3.23 17.41
CA GLY A 119 5.21 -1.96 17.39
C GLY A 119 5.98 -1.70 16.10
N GLU A 120 5.57 -2.30 15.00
CA GLU A 120 6.19 -2.12 13.69
C GLU A 120 5.40 -1.14 12.81
N GLU A 121 6.06 -0.64 11.78
CA GLU A 121 5.45 0.27 10.80
C GLU A 121 4.32 -0.41 10.04
N ALA A 122 3.22 0.31 9.87
CA ALA A 122 2.12 -0.07 8.98
C ALA A 122 2.16 0.80 7.73
N TYR A 123 2.01 0.16 6.57
CA TYR A 123 2.15 0.78 5.26
C TYR A 123 0.82 0.88 4.52
N ALA A 124 0.65 1.95 3.74
CA ALA A 124 -0.46 2.06 2.82
C ALA A 124 -0.37 0.97 1.73
N MET A 125 -1.44 0.20 1.56
CA MET A 125 -1.44 -0.91 0.58
C MET A 125 -1.56 -0.43 -0.86
N LEU A 126 -2.28 0.65 -1.09
CA LEU A 126 -2.56 1.26 -2.39
C LEU A 126 -2.45 2.77 -2.28
N SER A 127 -2.33 3.46 -3.44
CA SER A 127 -2.49 4.91 -3.48
C SER A 127 -3.90 5.32 -3.06
N GLY A 128 -4.01 6.43 -2.34
CA GLY A 128 -5.31 6.88 -1.85
C GLY A 128 -5.25 8.14 -1.00
N VAL A 129 -6.34 8.39 -0.30
CA VAL A 129 -6.50 9.55 0.56
C VAL A 129 -6.92 9.11 1.96
N VAL A 130 -6.32 9.71 2.98
CA VAL A 130 -6.71 9.52 4.39
C VAL A 130 -8.06 10.18 4.62
N VAL A 131 -9.11 9.38 4.80
CA VAL A 131 -10.48 9.90 5.00
C VAL A 131 -10.86 10.02 6.46
N LYS A 132 -10.24 9.23 7.34
CA LYS A 132 -10.51 9.27 8.78
C LYS A 132 -9.27 8.92 9.58
N VAL A 133 -9.04 9.66 10.66
CA VAL A 133 -8.08 9.38 11.73
C VAL A 133 -8.82 9.58 13.03
N GLY A 134 -8.62 8.71 14.00
CA GLY A 134 -9.30 8.86 15.29
C GLY A 134 -9.03 7.71 16.26
N TYR A 135 -9.79 7.75 17.34
CA TYR A 135 -9.83 6.73 18.38
C TYR A 135 -11.27 6.35 18.68
N ASP A 136 -11.54 5.07 18.83
CA ASP A 136 -12.76 4.57 19.45
C ASP A 136 -12.47 3.34 20.34
N ARG A 137 -13.41 3.01 21.25
CA ARG A 137 -13.23 1.94 22.25
C ARG A 137 -13.01 0.56 21.61
N ARG A 138 -13.51 0.33 20.39
CA ARG A 138 -13.41 -0.94 19.68
C ARG A 138 -12.13 -1.02 18.84
N SER A 139 -11.90 -0.02 18.01
CA SER A 139 -10.80 0.01 17.05
C SER A 139 -9.48 0.51 17.64
N GLY A 140 -9.52 1.15 18.82
CA GLY A 140 -8.36 1.88 19.36
C GLY A 140 -8.03 3.08 18.46
N ASN A 141 -6.76 3.45 18.39
CA ASN A 141 -6.29 4.39 17.39
C ASN A 141 -6.40 3.75 16.02
N PHE A 142 -6.95 4.48 15.06
CA PHE A 142 -7.14 3.96 13.72
C PHE A 142 -6.93 5.03 12.65
N VAL A 143 -6.56 4.58 11.46
CA VAL A 143 -6.56 5.37 10.23
C VAL A 143 -7.36 4.64 9.16
N THR A 144 -8.16 5.38 8.39
CA THR A 144 -8.93 4.85 7.26
C THR A 144 -8.48 5.54 5.98
N LEU A 145 -8.06 4.74 5.01
CA LEU A 145 -7.68 5.16 3.67
C LEU A 145 -8.82 4.86 2.69
N ARG A 146 -9.03 5.74 1.73
CA ARG A 146 -9.93 5.54 0.59
C ARG A 146 -9.12 5.32 -0.68
N HIS A 147 -9.39 4.22 -1.35
CA HIS A 147 -8.79 3.78 -2.60
C HIS A 147 -9.90 3.61 -3.64
N GLY A 148 -10.25 4.69 -4.35
CA GLY A 148 -11.43 4.69 -5.23
C GLY A 148 -12.73 4.40 -4.47
N GLY A 149 -13.44 3.33 -4.83
CA GLY A 149 -14.69 2.88 -4.17
C GLY A 149 -14.49 2.08 -2.88
N TYR A 150 -13.24 1.81 -2.49
CA TYR A 150 -12.91 1.01 -1.30
C TYR A 150 -12.38 1.88 -0.17
N THR A 151 -12.66 1.45 1.06
CA THR A 151 -12.01 2.01 2.25
C THR A 151 -11.36 0.90 3.05
N VAL A 152 -10.11 1.12 3.45
CA VAL A 152 -9.33 0.20 4.28
C VAL A 152 -9.03 0.90 5.60
N SER A 153 -9.41 0.29 6.73
CA SER A 153 -9.07 0.81 8.05
C SER A 153 -8.01 -0.07 8.71
N TYR A 154 -7.02 0.60 9.27
CA TYR A 154 -5.92 0.05 10.07
C TYR A 154 -6.20 0.40 11.52
N CYS A 155 -6.36 -0.60 12.38
CA CYS A 155 -6.82 -0.43 13.76
C CYS A 155 -5.81 -0.97 14.78
N HIS A 156 -6.07 -0.69 16.07
CA HIS A 156 -5.24 -1.04 17.23
C HIS A 156 -3.84 -0.42 17.20
N LEU A 157 -3.71 0.73 16.54
CA LEU A 157 -2.44 1.43 16.36
C LEU A 157 -1.94 2.03 17.67
N SER A 158 -0.62 2.06 17.87
CA SER A 158 -0.01 2.86 18.93
C SER A 158 0.08 4.33 18.53
N GLN A 159 0.40 4.60 17.26
CA GLN A 159 0.54 5.94 16.72
C GLN A 159 0.06 6.01 15.27
N VAL A 160 -0.62 7.10 14.89
CA VAL A 160 -0.94 7.45 13.50
C VAL A 160 0.01 8.55 13.05
N LEU A 161 0.65 8.38 11.89
CA LEU A 161 1.69 9.26 11.36
C LEU A 161 1.18 10.17 10.23
N VAL A 162 -0.05 9.97 9.79
CA VAL A 162 -0.68 10.74 8.71
C VAL A 162 -1.91 11.49 9.22
N ARG A 163 -2.31 12.55 8.52
CA ARG A 163 -3.48 13.37 8.86
C ARG A 163 -4.61 13.18 7.86
N ARG A 164 -5.84 13.41 8.29
CA ARG A 164 -7.01 13.43 7.40
C ARG A 164 -6.79 14.39 6.23
N GLY A 165 -7.14 13.95 5.02
CA GLY A 165 -6.97 14.69 3.77
C GLY A 165 -5.61 14.46 3.10
N ALA A 166 -4.64 13.85 3.77
CA ALA A 166 -3.35 13.54 3.14
C ALA A 166 -3.52 12.48 2.04
N SER A 167 -2.83 12.67 0.93
CA SER A 167 -2.63 11.63 -0.09
C SER A 167 -1.50 10.72 0.35
N VAL A 168 -1.64 9.43 0.11
CA VAL A 168 -0.62 8.42 0.43
C VAL A 168 -0.32 7.56 -0.79
N MET A 169 0.93 7.11 -0.88
CA MET A 169 1.40 6.20 -1.92
C MET A 169 1.57 4.79 -1.36
N PRO A 170 1.54 3.74 -2.21
CA PRO A 170 1.81 2.38 -1.77
C PRO A 170 3.18 2.27 -1.11
N GLY A 171 3.25 1.62 0.06
CA GLY A 171 4.49 1.48 0.84
C GLY A 171 4.86 2.69 1.71
N GLU A 172 4.08 3.76 1.69
CA GLU A 172 4.25 4.89 2.62
C GLU A 172 3.86 4.47 4.04
N VAL A 173 4.69 4.84 5.03
CA VAL A 173 4.42 4.57 6.45
C VAL A 173 3.27 5.47 6.91
N ILE A 174 2.18 4.87 7.35
CA ILE A 174 0.97 5.60 7.79
C ILE A 174 0.73 5.56 9.29
N ALA A 175 1.32 4.55 9.97
CA ALA A 175 1.12 4.35 11.41
C ALA A 175 2.15 3.39 11.99
N ILE A 176 2.16 3.30 13.33
CA ILE A 176 2.84 2.25 14.09
C ILE A 176 1.78 1.33 14.70
N THR A 177 1.96 0.02 14.55
CA THR A 177 1.08 -0.99 15.13
C THR A 177 1.15 -0.99 16.66
N GLY A 178 0.11 -1.48 17.30
CA GLY A 178 0.04 -1.44 18.77
C GLY A 178 -0.96 -2.42 19.34
N ASN A 179 -1.56 -2.01 20.48
CA ASN A 179 -2.53 -2.81 21.24
C ASN A 179 -3.60 -1.90 21.88
N THR A 180 -4.06 -0.86 21.16
CA THR A 180 -5.06 0.06 21.68
C THR A 180 -6.49 -0.39 21.39
N GLY A 181 -7.46 0.08 22.19
CA GLY A 181 -8.86 -0.30 22.04
C GLY A 181 -9.17 -1.72 22.55
N ARG A 182 -10.16 -2.39 21.92
CA ARG A 182 -10.58 -3.75 22.29
C ARG A 182 -9.69 -4.78 21.59
N SER A 183 -8.54 -5.04 22.15
CA SER A 183 -7.55 -5.99 21.65
C SER A 183 -7.08 -6.95 22.76
N THR A 184 -6.77 -8.19 22.41
CA THR A 184 -6.24 -9.20 23.33
C THR A 184 -4.72 -9.25 23.35
N GLY A 185 -4.06 -8.49 22.48
CA GLY A 185 -2.61 -8.44 22.36
C GLY A 185 -2.18 -7.68 21.10
N PRO A 186 -0.89 -7.35 20.97
CA PRO A 186 -0.40 -6.57 19.84
C PRO A 186 -0.69 -7.25 18.50
N HIS A 187 -1.38 -6.56 17.60
CA HIS A 187 -1.66 -6.98 16.22
C HIS A 187 -2.14 -5.80 15.36
N LEU A 188 -2.12 -5.96 14.07
CA LEU A 188 -2.79 -5.05 13.14
C LEU A 188 -4.14 -5.66 12.72
N HIS A 189 -5.23 -4.98 13.05
CA HIS A 189 -6.55 -5.33 12.55
C HIS A 189 -6.88 -4.51 11.30
N LEU A 190 -7.13 -5.18 10.18
CA LEU A 190 -7.53 -4.58 8.93
C LEU A 190 -9.00 -4.84 8.65
N THR A 191 -9.75 -3.80 8.30
CA THR A 191 -11.09 -3.95 7.72
C THR A 191 -11.13 -3.34 6.32
N CYS A 192 -11.90 -3.95 5.44
CA CYS A 192 -12.15 -3.42 4.11
C CYS A 192 -13.64 -3.25 3.88
N LYS A 193 -14.03 -2.12 3.26
CA LYS A 193 -15.40 -1.88 2.81
C LYS A 193 -15.40 -1.49 1.34
N PHE A 194 -16.39 -1.99 0.63
CA PHE A 194 -16.78 -1.55 -0.70
C PHE A 194 -18.23 -1.07 -0.65
N GLN A 195 -18.50 0.13 -1.16
CA GLN A 195 -19.83 0.75 -1.08
C GLN A 195 -20.45 0.65 0.34
N ASN A 196 -19.65 0.95 1.35
CA ASN A 196 -19.99 0.90 2.77
C ASN A 196 -20.31 -0.49 3.37
N ARG A 197 -20.16 -1.58 2.61
CA ARG A 197 -20.35 -2.95 3.09
C ARG A 197 -19.01 -3.61 3.39
N TYR A 198 -18.90 -4.31 4.52
CA TYR A 198 -17.70 -5.06 4.85
C TYR A 198 -17.48 -6.20 3.87
N ILE A 199 -16.28 -6.28 3.33
CA ILE A 199 -15.77 -7.37 2.49
C ILE A 199 -14.53 -7.99 3.15
N ASN A 200 -14.17 -9.19 2.70
CA ASN A 200 -12.99 -9.90 3.21
C ASN A 200 -11.69 -9.17 2.80
N PRO A 201 -10.91 -8.61 3.75
CA PRO A 201 -9.64 -7.94 3.43
C PRO A 201 -8.58 -8.91 2.88
N GLY A 202 -8.72 -10.22 3.07
CA GLY A 202 -7.85 -11.23 2.49
C GLY A 202 -7.79 -11.15 0.96
N ILE A 203 -8.88 -10.73 0.30
CA ILE A 203 -8.90 -10.51 -1.16
C ILE A 203 -7.91 -9.41 -1.57
N LEU A 204 -7.81 -8.34 -0.77
CA LEU A 204 -6.87 -7.25 -1.03
C LEU A 204 -5.41 -7.70 -0.82
N LEU A 205 -5.15 -8.50 0.22
CA LEU A 205 -3.82 -9.10 0.44
C LEU A 205 -3.42 -10.05 -0.71
N GLN A 206 -4.38 -10.84 -1.19
CA GLN A 206 -4.16 -11.71 -2.34
C GLN A 206 -3.86 -10.91 -3.61
N PHE A 207 -4.63 -9.86 -3.87
CA PHE A 207 -4.38 -8.96 -5.02
C PHE A 207 -2.97 -8.34 -4.98
N VAL A 208 -2.51 -7.85 -3.80
CA VAL A 208 -1.15 -7.33 -3.64
C VAL A 208 -0.12 -8.40 -3.97
N ARG A 209 -0.31 -9.62 -3.45
CA ARG A 209 0.58 -10.75 -3.70
C ARG A 209 0.66 -11.07 -5.19
N GLU A 210 -0.49 -11.33 -5.83
CA GLU A 210 -0.55 -11.71 -7.24
C GLU A 210 0.06 -10.62 -8.15
N THR A 211 -0.22 -9.34 -7.86
CA THR A 211 0.34 -8.22 -8.61
C THR A 211 1.86 -8.16 -8.51
N LYS A 212 2.42 -8.39 -7.32
CA LYS A 212 3.87 -8.40 -7.12
C LYS A 212 4.52 -9.62 -7.75
N GLU A 213 3.97 -10.82 -7.56
CA GLU A 213 4.48 -12.06 -8.15
C GLU A 213 4.47 -12.00 -9.67
N GLU A 214 3.39 -11.54 -10.28
CA GLU A 214 3.30 -11.36 -11.73
C GLU A 214 4.34 -10.36 -12.26
N ALA A 215 4.48 -9.22 -11.59
CA ALA A 215 5.45 -8.20 -11.99
C ALA A 215 6.90 -8.71 -11.86
N VAL A 216 7.24 -9.41 -10.77
CA VAL A 216 8.56 -10.02 -10.57
C VAL A 216 8.85 -11.07 -11.65
N ALA A 217 7.89 -11.95 -11.97
CA ALA A 217 8.02 -12.94 -13.01
C ALA A 217 8.27 -12.31 -14.39
N ARG A 218 7.57 -11.22 -14.70
CA ARG A 218 7.73 -10.48 -15.96
C ARG A 218 9.02 -9.67 -16.03
N LEU A 219 9.50 -9.16 -14.90
CA LEU A 219 10.76 -8.41 -14.84
C LEU A 219 12.00 -9.30 -14.83
N GLY A 220 11.85 -10.63 -14.63
CA GLY A 220 12.96 -11.58 -14.57
C GLY A 220 13.90 -11.33 -13.37
N ILE A 221 13.36 -10.79 -12.27
CA ILE A 221 14.12 -10.50 -11.05
C ILE A 221 14.06 -11.75 -10.15
N PHE A 222 15.03 -12.65 -10.31
CA PHE A 222 15.31 -13.78 -9.42
C PHE A 222 16.81 -13.87 -9.16
#